data_4f33a2e36dd3fce8f8160024f7549c12
#
_entry.id   4f33a2e36dd3fce8f8160024f7549c12
#
_cell.length_a   1.000
_cell.length_b   1.000
_cell.length_c   1.000
_cell.angle_alpha   90.00
_cell.angle_beta   90.00
_cell.angle_gamma   90.00
#
_symmetry.space_group_name_H-M   'P 1'
#
loop_
_entity.id
_entity.type
_entity.pdbx_description
1 polymer ?
#
loop_
_entity_poly.entity_id
_entity_poly.type
_entity_poly.pdbx_seq_one_letter_code
_entity_poly.pdbx_strand_id
1 'polypeptide(L)'
;MPPSSTATSRGSKAASKVRRTQAERSAATRTKILDATVECINERGLAGTTTEEICQRAGVTWGAIQHHFGDKLAIILGVLDRGVTDLTGSLDGISLSGHSIEERVGLFVDASWEVWNRPVYRGFIEIFLSARGDSVMAGSLQGYREKFRELTDQTWEAMFGDFGISSDRIVKAGQLSFATLSGLALIPLFVADVRSPDPSLATLKRNLIEIL
;
A
#
# COMPACT_ATOMS: atom_id res chain seq x y z
N MET A 1 -35.19 -60.07 -30.64
CA MET A 1 -34.87 -58.67 -30.57
C MET A 1 -34.58 -58.30 -29.13
N PRO A 2 -33.34 -58.00 -28.73
CA PRO A 2 -33.02 -57.48 -27.40
C PRO A 2 -32.98 -55.94 -27.43
N PRO A 3 -33.23 -55.23 -26.32
CA PRO A 3 -33.21 -53.78 -26.25
C PRO A 3 -31.79 -53.26 -25.99
N SER A 4 -31.50 -52.14 -26.63
CA SER A 4 -30.26 -51.38 -26.61
C SER A 4 -29.99 -50.73 -25.23
N SER A 5 -28.78 -50.99 -24.71
CA SER A 5 -28.23 -50.39 -23.53
C SER A 5 -27.64 -49.00 -23.89
N THR A 6 -28.19 -47.92 -23.33
CA THR A 6 -27.65 -46.59 -23.39
C THR A 6 -26.67 -46.40 -22.22
N ALA A 7 -25.39 -46.43 -22.52
CA ALA A 7 -24.33 -46.11 -21.57
C ALA A 7 -24.20 -44.57 -21.42
N THR A 8 -24.60 -44.07 -20.26
CA THR A 8 -24.39 -42.66 -19.87
C THR A 8 -22.95 -42.44 -19.42
N SER A 9 -22.18 -41.81 -20.30
CA SER A 9 -20.80 -41.34 -20.00
C SER A 9 -20.88 -40.17 -19.02
N ARG A 10 -20.53 -40.44 -17.75
CA ARG A 10 -20.24 -39.38 -16.76
C ARG A 10 -18.83 -38.85 -17.02
N GLY A 11 -18.74 -37.74 -17.75
CA GLY A 11 -17.52 -36.97 -17.91
C GLY A 11 -17.16 -36.27 -16.58
N SER A 12 -16.24 -36.86 -15.84
CA SER A 12 -15.58 -36.23 -14.70
C SER A 12 -14.69 -35.10 -15.21
N LYS A 13 -15.15 -33.83 -15.11
CA LYS A 13 -14.29 -32.64 -15.23
C LYS A 13 -13.44 -32.55 -13.97
N ALA A 14 -12.29 -33.20 -13.96
CA ALA A 14 -11.22 -32.95 -13.01
C ALA A 14 -10.69 -31.53 -13.31
N ALA A 15 -11.02 -30.56 -12.45
CA ALA A 15 -10.41 -29.23 -12.50
C ALA A 15 -8.92 -29.36 -12.29
N SER A 16 -8.15 -29.15 -13.34
CA SER A 16 -6.67 -29.12 -13.30
C SER A 16 -6.22 -28.02 -12.34
N LYS A 17 -5.78 -28.40 -11.14
CA LYS A 17 -5.18 -27.51 -10.16
C LYS A 17 -3.84 -27.02 -10.75
N VAL A 18 -3.84 -25.83 -11.33
CA VAL A 18 -2.63 -25.20 -11.89
C VAL A 18 -1.56 -25.19 -10.81
N ARG A 19 -0.46 -25.91 -11.05
CA ARG A 19 0.65 -26.04 -10.09
C ARG A 19 1.44 -24.73 -10.11
N ARG A 20 1.28 -23.91 -9.06
CA ARG A 20 2.05 -22.66 -8.88
C ARG A 20 3.54 -22.91 -9.02
N THR A 21 4.23 -22.04 -9.75
CA THR A 21 5.69 -22.05 -9.90
C THR A 21 6.37 -21.80 -8.56
N GLN A 22 7.68 -22.08 -8.47
CA GLN A 22 8.45 -21.78 -7.27
C GLN A 22 8.50 -20.29 -6.97
N ALA A 23 8.59 -19.44 -8.02
CA ALA A 23 8.57 -18.00 -7.90
C ALA A 23 7.21 -17.49 -7.33
N GLU A 24 6.09 -18.01 -7.82
CA GLU A 24 4.76 -17.65 -7.30
C GLU A 24 4.57 -18.07 -5.83
N ARG A 25 5.11 -19.24 -5.43
CA ARG A 25 5.05 -19.68 -4.04
C ARG A 25 5.92 -18.80 -3.15
N SER A 26 7.11 -18.43 -3.61
CA SER A 26 8.03 -17.52 -2.91
C SER A 26 7.38 -16.14 -2.72
N ALA A 27 6.80 -15.57 -3.76
CA ALA A 27 6.09 -14.29 -3.71
C ALA A 27 4.90 -14.36 -2.73
N ALA A 28 4.08 -15.41 -2.79
CA ALA A 28 2.95 -15.60 -1.88
C ALA A 28 3.40 -15.73 -0.41
N THR A 29 4.53 -16.39 -0.14
CA THR A 29 5.08 -16.49 1.21
C THR A 29 5.57 -15.12 1.71
N ARG A 30 6.27 -14.38 0.86
CA ARG A 30 6.72 -13.02 1.16
C ARG A 30 5.53 -12.10 1.51
N THR A 31 4.46 -12.14 0.71
CA THR A 31 3.23 -11.38 0.98
C THR A 31 2.63 -11.73 2.33
N LYS A 32 2.49 -13.02 2.67
CA LYS A 32 1.97 -13.46 3.97
C LYS A 32 2.78 -12.93 5.15
N ILE A 33 4.10 -12.92 5.04
CA ILE A 33 4.99 -12.40 6.09
C ILE A 33 4.76 -10.89 6.26
N LEU A 34 4.67 -10.13 5.17
CA LEU A 34 4.42 -8.70 5.22
C LEU A 34 3.02 -8.38 5.78
N ASP A 35 1.97 -9.12 5.38
CA ASP A 35 0.60 -8.94 5.92
C ASP A 35 0.58 -9.18 7.42
N ALA A 36 1.13 -10.31 7.88
CA ALA A 36 1.22 -10.63 9.29
C ALA A 36 2.01 -9.57 10.09
N THR A 37 3.06 -9.02 9.49
CA THR A 37 3.86 -7.96 10.12
C THR A 37 3.04 -6.67 10.30
N VAL A 38 2.29 -6.27 9.26
CA VAL A 38 1.39 -5.10 9.33
C VAL A 38 0.33 -5.29 10.41
N GLU A 39 -0.27 -6.47 10.51
CA GLU A 39 -1.25 -6.79 11.55
C GLU A 39 -0.63 -6.71 12.94
N CYS A 40 0.55 -7.31 13.16
CA CYS A 40 1.26 -7.24 14.44
C CYS A 40 1.56 -5.78 14.83
N ILE A 41 2.07 -4.97 13.89
CA ILE A 41 2.40 -3.56 14.13
C ILE A 41 1.13 -2.77 14.50
N ASN A 42 0.03 -2.99 13.79
CA ASN A 42 -1.22 -2.26 14.05
C ASN A 42 -1.87 -2.63 15.39
N GLU A 43 -1.68 -3.86 15.87
CA GLU A 43 -2.26 -4.32 17.12
C GLU A 43 -1.41 -4.00 18.35
N ARG A 44 -0.08 -4.04 18.22
CA ARG A 44 0.85 -4.01 19.37
C ARG A 44 1.94 -2.96 19.27
N GLY A 45 1.92 -2.17 18.21
CA GLY A 45 3.01 -1.26 17.87
C GLY A 45 4.26 -1.99 17.39
N LEU A 46 5.22 -1.24 16.88
CA LEU A 46 6.47 -1.81 16.37
C LEU A 46 7.31 -2.49 17.46
N ALA A 47 7.35 -1.90 18.66
CA ALA A 47 8.10 -2.44 19.79
C ALA A 47 7.55 -3.80 20.26
N GLY A 48 6.22 -3.96 20.24
CA GLY A 48 5.55 -5.20 20.60
C GLY A 48 5.55 -6.29 19.52
N THR A 49 5.97 -5.97 18.30
CA THR A 49 6.02 -6.91 17.18
C THR A 49 7.29 -7.77 17.28
N THR A 50 7.13 -9.07 17.46
CA THR A 50 8.24 -10.05 17.49
C THR A 50 8.25 -10.92 16.25
N THR A 51 9.41 -11.47 15.91
CA THR A 51 9.54 -12.38 14.77
C THR A 51 8.79 -13.68 14.97
N GLU A 52 8.72 -14.15 16.22
CA GLU A 52 7.97 -15.35 16.59
C GLU A 52 6.46 -15.16 16.30
N GLU A 53 5.93 -14.03 16.67
CA GLU A 53 4.53 -13.69 16.41
C GLU A 53 4.23 -13.53 14.92
N ILE A 54 5.15 -12.91 14.17
CA ILE A 54 5.05 -12.85 12.71
C ILE A 54 5.02 -14.26 12.11
N CYS A 55 5.88 -15.17 12.57
CA CYS A 55 5.89 -16.57 12.13
C CYS A 55 4.54 -17.24 12.38
N GLN A 56 4.02 -17.12 13.60
CA GLN A 56 2.78 -17.73 14.02
C GLN A 56 1.61 -17.22 13.15
N ARG A 57 1.51 -15.92 12.98
CA ARG A 57 0.42 -15.26 12.25
C ARG A 57 0.50 -15.54 10.73
N ALA A 58 1.69 -15.51 10.16
CA ALA A 58 1.91 -15.82 8.75
C ALA A 58 1.76 -17.31 8.42
N GLY A 59 1.77 -18.18 9.43
CA GLY A 59 1.79 -19.65 9.25
C GLY A 59 3.06 -20.13 8.56
N VAL A 60 4.22 -19.54 8.92
CA VAL A 60 5.54 -19.88 8.36
C VAL A 60 6.54 -20.21 9.46
N THR A 61 7.62 -20.87 9.10
CA THR A 61 8.73 -21.15 10.02
C THR A 61 9.69 -19.95 10.09
N TRP A 62 10.48 -19.87 11.18
CA TRP A 62 11.60 -18.92 11.29
C TRP A 62 12.57 -19.04 10.11
N GLY A 63 12.90 -20.28 9.70
CA GLY A 63 13.75 -20.51 8.53
C GLY A 63 13.20 -19.92 7.23
N ALA A 64 11.88 -19.87 7.07
CA ALA A 64 11.26 -19.20 5.91
C ALA A 64 11.43 -17.68 6.00
N ILE A 65 11.25 -17.07 7.17
CA ILE A 65 11.52 -15.63 7.38
C ILE A 65 12.98 -15.31 7.06
N GLN A 66 13.91 -16.11 7.61
CA GLN A 66 15.33 -15.91 7.40
C GLN A 66 15.73 -16.04 5.92
N HIS A 67 15.12 -16.96 5.19
CA HIS A 67 15.32 -17.13 3.75
C HIS A 67 14.80 -15.96 2.93
N HIS A 68 13.64 -15.38 3.28
CA HIS A 68 12.98 -14.32 2.50
C HIS A 68 13.44 -12.91 2.85
N PHE A 69 13.85 -12.67 4.09
CA PHE A 69 14.14 -11.32 4.61
C PHE A 69 15.47 -11.24 5.35
N GLY A 70 15.91 -12.30 6.02
CA GLY A 70 17.10 -12.30 6.85
C GLY A 70 16.80 -11.95 8.30
N ASP A 71 16.32 -10.74 8.58
CA ASP A 71 16.05 -10.27 9.94
C ASP A 71 14.75 -9.43 10.05
N LYS A 72 14.42 -9.00 11.26
CA LYS A 72 13.23 -8.18 11.55
C LYS A 72 13.29 -6.82 10.84
N LEU A 73 14.46 -6.19 10.78
CA LEU A 73 14.62 -4.90 10.13
C LEU A 73 14.30 -5.00 8.64
N ALA A 74 14.79 -6.03 7.97
CA ALA A 74 14.50 -6.27 6.56
C ALA A 74 13.02 -6.55 6.28
N ILE A 75 12.28 -7.17 7.22
CA ILE A 75 10.82 -7.32 7.11
C ILE A 75 10.14 -5.94 7.21
N ILE A 76 10.56 -5.11 8.17
CA ILE A 76 10.01 -3.75 8.36
C ILE A 76 10.25 -2.90 7.13
N LEU A 77 11.47 -2.94 6.57
CA LEU A 77 11.79 -2.24 5.32
C LEU A 77 10.95 -2.78 4.15
N GLY A 78 10.68 -4.09 4.12
CA GLY A 78 9.77 -4.71 3.15
C GLY A 78 8.32 -4.23 3.26
N VAL A 79 7.83 -3.93 4.47
CA VAL A 79 6.51 -3.29 4.67
C VAL A 79 6.49 -1.90 4.06
N LEU A 80 7.55 -1.12 4.25
CA LEU A 80 7.68 0.23 3.68
C LEU A 80 7.77 0.18 2.15
N ASP A 81 8.56 -0.72 1.59
CA ASP A 81 8.65 -0.93 0.13
C ASP A 81 7.30 -1.24 -0.48
N ARG A 82 6.51 -2.09 0.19
CA ARG A 82 5.16 -2.41 -0.27
C ARG A 82 4.24 -1.20 -0.22
N GLY A 83 4.28 -0.42 0.87
CA GLY A 83 3.48 0.80 1.00
C GLY A 83 3.77 1.81 -0.12
N VAL A 84 5.05 2.00 -0.46
CA VAL A 84 5.47 2.86 -1.57
C VAL A 84 4.98 2.29 -2.91
N THR A 85 5.14 0.99 -3.13
CA THR A 85 4.70 0.31 -4.37
C THR A 85 3.17 0.39 -4.53
N ASP A 86 2.41 0.20 -3.46
CA ASP A 86 0.95 0.30 -3.47
C ASP A 86 0.51 1.74 -3.82
N LEU A 87 1.22 2.75 -3.30
CA LEU A 87 0.91 4.15 -3.57
C LEU A 87 1.17 4.53 -5.03
N THR A 88 2.35 4.21 -5.55
CA THR A 88 2.69 4.49 -6.94
C THR A 88 1.86 3.66 -7.92
N GLY A 89 1.67 2.37 -7.62
CA GLY A 89 0.88 1.46 -8.44
C GLY A 89 -0.62 1.79 -8.49
N SER A 90 -1.16 2.51 -7.50
CA SER A 90 -2.57 2.93 -7.52
C SER A 90 -2.88 3.93 -8.63
N LEU A 91 -1.87 4.63 -9.11
CA LEU A 91 -1.95 5.61 -10.19
C LEU A 91 -1.51 5.03 -11.54
N ASP A 92 -0.89 3.84 -11.55
CA ASP A 92 -0.48 3.16 -12.77
C ASP A 92 -1.72 2.78 -13.60
N GLY A 93 -1.64 3.06 -14.91
CA GLY A 93 -2.72 2.73 -15.84
C GLY A 93 -3.86 3.76 -15.89
N ILE A 94 -3.82 4.82 -15.10
CA ILE A 94 -4.73 5.94 -15.29
C ILE A 94 -4.34 6.67 -16.58
N SER A 95 -5.23 6.63 -17.58
CA SER A 95 -5.03 7.44 -18.79
C SER A 95 -5.26 8.90 -18.46
N LEU A 96 -4.23 9.73 -18.56
CA LEU A 96 -4.32 11.17 -18.28
C LEU A 96 -4.67 11.99 -19.53
N SER A 97 -4.61 11.39 -20.72
CA SER A 97 -4.86 12.08 -21.98
C SER A 97 -6.30 12.61 -22.07
N GLY A 98 -6.45 13.89 -22.36
CA GLY A 98 -7.73 14.55 -22.53
C GLY A 98 -8.47 14.90 -21.24
N HIS A 99 -7.95 14.54 -20.05
CA HIS A 99 -8.56 14.94 -18.78
C HIS A 99 -8.16 16.36 -18.39
N SER A 100 -9.14 17.11 -17.85
CA SER A 100 -8.91 18.42 -17.23
C SER A 100 -8.14 18.32 -15.91
N ILE A 101 -7.71 19.45 -15.36
CA ILE A 101 -7.08 19.50 -14.02
C ILE A 101 -8.04 18.95 -12.96
N GLU A 102 -9.31 19.32 -13.00
CA GLU A 102 -10.35 18.88 -12.06
C GLU A 102 -10.52 17.36 -12.08
N GLU A 103 -10.57 16.79 -13.27
CA GLU A 103 -10.69 15.33 -13.44
C GLU A 103 -9.46 14.60 -12.91
N ARG A 104 -8.25 15.09 -13.22
CA ARG A 104 -7.00 14.49 -12.71
C ARG A 104 -6.87 14.63 -11.20
N VAL A 105 -7.26 15.75 -10.62
CA VAL A 105 -7.32 15.93 -9.16
C VAL A 105 -8.31 14.94 -8.54
N GLY A 106 -9.48 14.77 -9.15
CA GLY A 106 -10.46 13.77 -8.72
C GLY A 106 -9.87 12.36 -8.67
N LEU A 107 -9.32 11.91 -9.80
CA LEU A 107 -8.70 10.59 -9.95
C LEU A 107 -7.56 10.38 -8.94
N PHE A 108 -6.66 11.37 -8.81
CA PHE A 108 -5.54 11.31 -7.87
C PHE A 108 -6.00 11.16 -6.42
N VAL A 109 -6.92 12.03 -5.98
CA VAL A 109 -7.37 12.02 -4.58
C VAL A 109 -8.09 10.73 -4.25
N ASP A 110 -8.97 10.24 -5.13
CA ASP A 110 -9.74 9.02 -4.91
C ASP A 110 -8.82 7.77 -4.89
N ALA A 111 -7.92 7.62 -5.87
CA ALA A 111 -6.98 6.52 -5.90
C ALA A 111 -6.01 6.55 -4.71
N SER A 112 -5.53 7.73 -4.34
CA SER A 112 -4.66 7.88 -3.18
C SER A 112 -5.40 7.53 -1.89
N TRP A 113 -6.65 7.98 -1.70
CA TRP A 113 -7.43 7.67 -0.51
C TRP A 113 -7.62 6.17 -0.32
N GLU A 114 -7.88 5.42 -1.39
CA GLU A 114 -7.97 3.96 -1.35
C GLU A 114 -6.71 3.29 -0.76
N VAL A 115 -5.53 3.85 -1.00
CA VAL A 115 -4.26 3.34 -0.44
C VAL A 115 -4.07 3.80 1.00
N TRP A 116 -4.26 5.11 1.27
CA TRP A 116 -4.04 5.70 2.59
C TRP A 116 -4.97 5.14 3.67
N ASN A 117 -6.16 4.69 3.28
CA ASN A 117 -7.13 4.09 4.20
C ASN A 117 -6.84 2.62 4.52
N ARG A 118 -5.80 2.00 3.94
CA ARG A 118 -5.43 0.60 4.22
C ARG A 118 -4.65 0.45 5.52
N PRO A 119 -4.75 -0.73 6.19
CA PRO A 119 -4.00 -1.02 7.40
C PRO A 119 -2.48 -0.86 7.26
N VAL A 120 -1.92 -1.13 6.06
CA VAL A 120 -0.49 -0.98 5.79
C VAL A 120 0.01 0.44 6.03
N TYR A 121 -0.83 1.45 5.75
CA TYR A 121 -0.45 2.84 5.95
C TYR A 121 -0.30 3.20 7.43
N ARG A 122 -1.18 2.73 8.31
CA ARG A 122 -1.04 2.92 9.76
C ARG A 122 0.24 2.28 10.28
N GLY A 123 0.56 1.06 9.81
CA GLY A 123 1.83 0.41 10.10
C GLY A 123 3.03 1.22 9.63
N PHE A 124 2.94 1.84 8.44
CA PHE A 124 3.98 2.74 7.90
C PHE A 124 4.24 3.93 8.85
N ILE A 125 3.19 4.62 9.32
CA ILE A 125 3.32 5.72 10.27
C ILE A 125 3.93 5.26 11.59
N GLU A 126 3.48 4.12 12.13
CA GLU A 126 4.00 3.56 13.38
C GLU A 126 5.51 3.25 13.27
N ILE A 127 5.97 2.72 12.14
CA ILE A 127 7.40 2.49 11.89
C ILE A 127 8.18 3.81 11.98
N PHE A 128 7.72 4.88 11.32
CA PHE A 128 8.41 6.18 11.35
C PHE A 128 8.38 6.85 12.73
N LEU A 129 7.30 6.69 13.48
CA LEU A 129 7.20 7.22 14.85
C LEU A 129 8.14 6.49 15.80
N SER A 130 8.17 5.16 15.72
CA SER A 130 9.02 4.32 16.57
C SER A 130 10.51 4.50 16.32
N ALA A 131 10.90 4.87 15.10
CA ALA A 131 12.30 5.10 14.75
C ALA A 131 12.95 6.30 15.46
N ARG A 132 12.17 7.18 16.11
CA ARG A 132 12.69 8.35 16.81
C ARG A 132 13.61 8.00 17.99
N GLY A 133 13.39 6.83 18.60
CA GLY A 133 14.18 6.34 19.72
C GLY A 133 15.32 5.37 19.35
N ASP A 134 15.46 5.02 18.08
CA ASP A 134 16.41 4.02 17.59
C ASP A 134 17.25 4.59 16.44
N SER A 135 18.54 4.87 16.71
CA SER A 135 19.46 5.48 15.74
C SER A 135 19.74 4.58 14.53
N VAL A 136 19.75 3.25 14.69
CA VAL A 136 19.98 2.29 13.62
C VAL A 136 18.77 2.29 12.67
N MET A 137 17.59 2.22 13.24
CA MET A 137 16.35 2.30 12.47
C MET A 137 16.20 3.66 11.80
N ALA A 138 16.46 4.76 12.52
CA ALA A 138 16.39 6.11 11.95
C ALA A 138 17.34 6.29 10.75
N GLY A 139 18.55 5.75 10.82
CA GLY A 139 19.49 5.72 9.70
C GLY A 139 18.99 4.91 8.52
N SER A 140 18.43 3.72 8.77
CA SER A 140 17.86 2.87 7.72
C SER A 140 16.65 3.51 7.03
N LEU A 141 15.88 4.34 7.74
CA LEU A 141 14.72 5.03 7.18
C LEU A 141 15.06 6.31 6.40
N GLN A 142 16.29 6.83 6.50
CA GLN A 142 16.64 8.06 5.79
C GLN A 142 16.51 7.88 4.27
N GLY A 143 17.08 6.81 3.71
CA GLY A 143 16.92 6.49 2.29
C GLY A 143 15.48 6.32 1.83
N TYR A 144 14.60 5.81 2.73
CA TYR A 144 13.17 5.71 2.45
C TYR A 144 12.48 7.07 2.37
N ARG A 145 12.82 8.01 3.24
CA ARG A 145 12.27 9.37 3.18
C ARG A 145 12.63 10.07 1.87
N GLU A 146 13.88 9.94 1.45
CA GLU A 146 14.38 10.52 0.20
C GLU A 146 13.66 9.88 -1.01
N LYS A 147 13.63 8.55 -1.08
CA LYS A 147 12.93 7.80 -2.13
C LYS A 147 11.43 8.13 -2.19
N PHE A 148 10.77 8.20 -1.03
CA PHE A 148 9.35 8.53 -0.95
C PHE A 148 9.08 9.94 -1.49
N ARG A 149 9.90 10.92 -1.10
CA ARG A 149 9.81 12.30 -1.61
C ARG A 149 10.00 12.35 -3.13
N GLU A 150 11.06 11.72 -3.65
CA GLU A 150 11.34 11.68 -5.08
C GLU A 150 10.18 11.05 -5.88
N LEU A 151 9.66 9.93 -5.42
CA LEU A 151 8.53 9.26 -6.08
C LEU A 151 7.26 10.12 -6.04
N THR A 152 7.01 10.80 -4.92
CA THR A 152 5.87 11.72 -4.80
C THR A 152 6.02 12.89 -5.76
N ASP A 153 7.19 13.53 -5.81
CA ASP A 153 7.47 14.66 -6.70
C ASP A 153 7.32 14.22 -8.18
N GLN A 154 7.87 13.06 -8.55
CA GLN A 154 7.73 12.51 -9.91
C GLN A 154 6.28 12.20 -10.27
N THR A 155 5.50 11.66 -9.33
CA THR A 155 4.08 11.36 -9.54
C THR A 155 3.29 12.64 -9.80
N TRP A 156 3.51 13.69 -9.00
CA TRP A 156 2.85 14.97 -9.18
C TRP A 156 3.22 15.65 -10.49
N GLU A 157 4.50 15.61 -10.87
CA GLU A 157 4.96 16.13 -12.16
C GLU A 157 4.35 15.37 -13.33
N ALA A 158 4.29 14.03 -13.25
CA ALA A 158 3.64 13.21 -14.27
C ALA A 158 2.13 13.49 -14.40
N MET A 159 1.46 13.79 -13.28
CA MET A 159 0.03 14.07 -13.26
C MET A 159 -0.33 15.46 -13.79
N PHE A 160 0.51 16.48 -13.58
CA PHE A 160 0.14 17.89 -13.77
C PHE A 160 1.14 18.73 -14.55
N GLY A 161 2.33 18.22 -14.85
CA GLY A 161 3.40 19.00 -15.52
C GLY A 161 3.06 19.42 -16.95
N ASP A 162 2.20 18.68 -17.65
CA ASP A 162 1.76 18.99 -19.01
C ASP A 162 0.80 20.19 -19.12
N PHE A 163 0.28 20.71 -18.02
CA PHE A 163 -0.57 21.92 -17.99
C PHE A 163 0.22 23.24 -17.95
N GLY A 164 1.55 23.21 -17.95
CA GLY A 164 2.38 24.42 -17.84
C GLY A 164 2.34 25.07 -16.46
N ILE A 165 1.96 24.31 -15.43
CA ILE A 165 1.93 24.75 -14.04
C ILE A 165 3.36 24.81 -13.51
N SER A 166 3.70 25.85 -12.73
CA SER A 166 5.03 25.96 -12.14
C SER A 166 5.28 24.83 -11.12
N SER A 167 6.50 24.29 -11.10
CA SER A 167 6.90 23.23 -10.18
C SER A 167 6.64 23.59 -8.71
N ASP A 168 6.76 24.86 -8.32
CA ASP A 168 6.43 25.33 -6.96
C ASP A 168 4.96 25.09 -6.59
N ARG A 169 4.03 25.32 -7.51
CA ARG A 169 2.60 25.07 -7.32
C ARG A 169 2.32 23.57 -7.23
N ILE A 170 2.94 22.78 -8.10
CA ILE A 170 2.83 21.31 -8.09
C ILE A 170 3.32 20.74 -6.76
N VAL A 171 4.48 21.17 -6.26
CA VAL A 171 5.03 20.76 -4.97
C VAL A 171 4.11 21.15 -3.81
N LYS A 172 3.56 22.38 -3.81
CA LYS A 172 2.58 22.82 -2.78
C LYS A 172 1.33 21.97 -2.77
N ALA A 173 0.79 21.64 -3.94
CA ALA A 173 -0.37 20.77 -4.06
C ALA A 173 -0.07 19.37 -3.51
N GLY A 174 1.11 18.81 -3.83
CA GLY A 174 1.58 17.52 -3.30
C GLY A 174 1.70 17.51 -1.77
N GLN A 175 2.29 18.57 -1.20
CA GLN A 175 2.44 18.71 0.26
C GLN A 175 1.08 18.80 0.97
N LEU A 176 0.15 19.60 0.44
CA LEU A 176 -1.21 19.71 0.99
C LEU A 176 -1.95 18.37 0.92
N SER A 177 -1.85 17.69 -0.22
CA SER A 177 -2.47 16.37 -0.40
C SER A 177 -1.94 15.36 0.60
N PHE A 178 -0.62 15.26 0.71
CA PHE A 178 0.05 14.37 1.67
C PHE A 178 -0.42 14.66 3.11
N ALA A 179 -0.37 15.91 3.55
CA ALA A 179 -0.75 16.30 4.91
C ALA A 179 -2.22 15.98 5.22
N THR A 180 -3.11 16.25 4.25
CA THR A 180 -4.54 16.02 4.44
C THR A 180 -4.88 14.53 4.45
N LEU A 181 -4.42 13.76 3.45
CA LEU A 181 -4.72 12.33 3.36
C LEU A 181 -4.13 11.55 4.53
N SER A 182 -2.87 11.87 4.93
CA SER A 182 -2.24 11.25 6.09
C SER A 182 -2.98 11.55 7.38
N GLY A 183 -3.39 12.80 7.58
CA GLY A 183 -4.18 13.21 8.73
C GLY A 183 -5.52 12.48 8.79
N LEU A 184 -6.26 12.42 7.69
CA LEU A 184 -7.55 11.72 7.62
C LEU A 184 -7.41 10.23 7.93
N ALA A 185 -6.38 9.57 7.42
CA ALA A 185 -6.12 8.15 7.68
C ALA A 185 -5.80 7.84 9.16
N LEU A 186 -5.35 8.85 9.93
CA LEU A 186 -5.04 8.71 11.35
C LEU A 186 -6.21 9.07 12.28
N ILE A 187 -7.25 9.76 11.79
CA ILE A 187 -8.40 10.15 12.62
C ILE A 187 -9.00 8.97 13.42
N PRO A 188 -9.16 7.76 12.84
CA PRO A 188 -9.70 6.62 13.59
C PRO A 188 -8.91 6.22 14.85
N LEU A 189 -7.66 6.66 14.97
CA LEU A 189 -6.86 6.43 16.19
C LEU A 189 -7.24 7.37 17.35
N PHE A 190 -7.89 8.50 17.06
CA PHE A 190 -8.21 9.54 18.04
C PHE A 190 -9.70 9.63 18.34
N VAL A 191 -10.55 9.20 17.42
CA VAL A 191 -12.01 9.35 17.49
C VAL A 191 -12.67 8.02 17.19
N ALA A 192 -13.46 7.49 18.12
CA ALA A 192 -14.12 6.18 17.97
C ALA A 192 -15.26 6.20 16.95
N ASP A 193 -15.97 7.32 16.81
CA ASP A 193 -17.07 7.51 15.84
C ASP A 193 -16.61 8.44 14.72
N VAL A 194 -15.94 7.86 13.73
CA VAL A 194 -15.37 8.61 12.62
C VAL A 194 -16.45 8.91 11.60
N ARG A 195 -16.71 10.20 11.38
CA ARG A 195 -17.56 10.66 10.27
C ARG A 195 -16.93 10.30 8.93
N SER A 196 -17.77 10.16 7.90
CA SER A 196 -17.27 9.95 6.53
C SER A 196 -16.19 10.98 6.17
N PRO A 197 -15.09 10.57 5.55
CA PRO A 197 -14.03 11.48 5.08
C PRO A 197 -14.46 12.32 3.87
N ASP A 198 -15.59 12.00 3.23
CA ASP A 198 -16.04 12.60 1.97
C ASP A 198 -16.06 14.14 1.96
N PRO A 199 -16.55 14.86 2.99
CA PRO A 199 -16.51 16.32 3.00
C PRO A 199 -15.08 16.88 3.00
N SER A 200 -14.17 16.22 3.69
CA SER A 200 -12.75 16.61 3.75
C SER A 200 -12.04 16.34 2.42
N LEU A 201 -12.32 15.20 1.79
CA LEU A 201 -11.80 14.88 0.46
C LEU A 201 -12.32 15.84 -0.61
N ALA A 202 -13.61 16.20 -0.56
CA ALA A 202 -14.19 17.22 -1.45
C ALA A 202 -13.54 18.59 -1.26
N THR A 203 -13.22 18.97 -0.01
CA THR A 203 -12.51 20.21 0.29
C THR A 203 -11.07 20.17 -0.21
N LEU A 204 -10.38 19.05 -0.01
CA LEU A 204 -9.05 18.84 -0.55
C LEU A 204 -9.03 19.01 -2.08
N LYS A 205 -9.94 18.35 -2.80
CA LYS A 205 -10.05 18.46 -4.26
C LYS A 205 -10.19 19.93 -4.71
N ARG A 206 -11.08 20.72 -4.09
CA ARG A 206 -11.23 22.14 -4.41
C ARG A 206 -9.95 22.93 -4.19
N ASN A 207 -9.32 22.77 -3.03
CA ASN A 207 -8.08 23.49 -2.72
C ASN A 207 -6.94 23.12 -3.68
N LEU A 208 -6.85 21.86 -4.10
CA LEU A 208 -5.85 21.41 -5.07
C LEU A 208 -6.07 22.07 -6.44
N ILE A 209 -7.32 22.17 -6.90
CA ILE A 209 -7.68 22.85 -8.16
C ILE A 209 -7.29 24.34 -8.10
N GLU A 210 -7.50 25.01 -6.97
CA GLU A 210 -7.11 26.42 -6.80
C GLU A 210 -5.58 26.61 -6.77
N ILE A 211 -4.84 25.63 -6.24
CA ILE A 211 -3.37 25.68 -6.21
C ILE A 211 -2.78 25.38 -7.59
N LEU A 212 -3.33 24.43 -8.32
CA LEU A 212 -2.86 24.03 -9.65
C LEU A 212 -3.38 24.98 -10.73
#